data_aa34d1af7a4102b98040bc56f0889425
#
_entry.id   aa34d1af7a4102b98040bc56f0889425
#
_cell.length_a   1.000
_cell.length_b   1.000
_cell.length_c   1.000
_cell.angle_alpha   90.00
_cell.angle_beta   90.00
_cell.angle_gamma   90.00
#
_symmetry.space_group_name_H-M   'P 1'
#
loop_
_entity.id
_entity.type
_entity.pdbx_description
1 polymer ?
#
loop_
_entity_poly.entity_id
_entity_poly.type
_entity_poly.pdbx_seq_one_letter_code
_entity_poly.pdbx_strand_id
1 'polypeptide(L)'
;MSLFKKKKAEEPMDLDSVMKKYDRESNVRIWEGKPRIAVNVILAIFSLFCLYVTLFASWLEELRLTTFVAWIVFLGYLVFPARKTHQRVNHIPWYDILLMVVGTDAFLYYAFNAKSIIQQGSHFEDYQIVIGIIGVLALAEVCRRSVGLPILIVAGCFLAYALTVGLSNPSLWGKLNYTIRYLFYGKEGVLSTPINVCSKFIVVFIVFGAFLERTGIADYFIQVANGLVGRFSGGPAKVAVVASALLGVVSGSSVANTVGSG
;
A
#
# COMPACT_ATOMS: atom_id res chain seq x y z
N MET A 1 29.26 2.42 51.94
CA MET A 1 27.81 2.50 52.15
C MET A 1 27.16 2.59 50.77
N SER A 2 26.50 1.55 50.41
CA SER A 2 26.03 1.04 49.13
C SER A 2 25.22 2.01 48.29
N LEU A 3 25.64 2.21 47.06
CA LEU A 3 24.86 2.78 45.96
C LEU A 3 25.10 2.00 44.65
N PHE A 4 24.95 0.67 44.72
CA PHE A 4 24.73 -0.12 43.53
C PHE A 4 23.24 -0.46 43.44
N LYS A 5 22.48 0.48 42.83
CA LYS A 5 21.13 0.20 42.35
C LYS A 5 21.23 -0.88 41.28
N LYS A 6 20.80 -2.12 41.61
CA LYS A 6 20.64 -3.22 40.67
C LYS A 6 19.86 -2.70 39.44
N LYS A 7 20.54 -2.60 38.29
CA LYS A 7 19.87 -2.49 36.98
C LYS A 7 18.97 -3.69 36.87
N LYS A 8 17.64 -3.46 36.84
CA LYS A 8 16.67 -4.47 36.46
C LYS A 8 17.12 -5.05 35.11
N ALA A 9 17.30 -6.35 35.04
CA ALA A 9 17.51 -7.03 33.76
C ALA A 9 16.36 -6.61 32.84
N GLU A 10 16.68 -5.97 31.74
CA GLU A 10 15.72 -5.67 30.68
C GLU A 10 15.20 -7.03 30.21
N GLU A 11 13.90 -7.25 30.35
CA GLU A 11 13.23 -8.38 29.74
C GLU A 11 13.57 -8.37 28.24
N PRO A 12 13.78 -9.52 27.59
CA PRO A 12 14.06 -9.57 26.18
C PRO A 12 12.95 -8.80 25.45
N MET A 13 13.35 -7.71 24.82
CA MET A 13 12.43 -6.82 24.13
C MET A 13 11.74 -7.63 23.02
N ASP A 14 10.45 -7.90 23.20
CA ASP A 14 9.67 -8.64 22.21
C ASP A 14 9.67 -7.86 20.89
N LEU A 15 10.39 -8.39 19.91
CA LEU A 15 10.56 -7.81 18.57
C LEU A 15 9.21 -7.46 17.94
N ASP A 16 8.20 -8.31 18.14
CA ASP A 16 6.84 -8.07 17.65
C ASP A 16 6.19 -6.83 18.28
N SER A 17 6.46 -6.57 19.56
CA SER A 17 5.93 -5.39 20.26
C SER A 17 6.60 -4.10 19.78
N VAL A 18 7.89 -4.15 19.47
CA VAL A 18 8.66 -3.03 18.92
C VAL A 18 8.23 -2.76 17.47
N MET A 19 8.11 -3.78 16.65
CA MET A 19 7.61 -3.67 15.29
C MET A 19 6.22 -3.03 15.25
N LYS A 20 5.27 -3.51 16.07
CA LYS A 20 3.92 -2.92 16.17
C LYS A 20 3.92 -1.47 16.62
N LYS A 21 4.89 -1.05 17.42
CA LYS A 21 4.98 0.32 17.96
C LYS A 21 5.57 1.31 16.96
N TYR A 22 6.58 0.92 16.21
CA TYR A 22 7.36 1.82 15.36
C TYR A 22 7.08 1.65 13.87
N ASP A 23 6.70 0.46 13.43
CA ASP A 23 6.36 0.19 12.06
C ASP A 23 4.86 0.36 11.80
N ARG A 24 4.52 1.30 10.91
CA ARG A 24 3.13 1.58 10.54
C ARG A 24 2.56 0.50 9.63
N GLU A 25 3.40 -0.18 8.85
CA GLU A 25 3.01 -1.26 7.95
C GLU A 25 2.58 -2.52 8.70
N SER A 26 3.11 -2.73 9.92
CA SER A 26 2.71 -3.85 10.79
C SER A 26 1.35 -3.70 11.46
N ASN A 27 0.69 -2.52 11.35
CA ASN A 27 -0.64 -2.26 11.89
C ASN A 27 -1.76 -2.86 11.03
N VAL A 28 -1.73 -4.17 10.86
CA VAL A 28 -2.78 -4.92 10.16
C VAL A 28 -3.81 -5.48 11.13
N ARG A 29 -5.01 -5.78 10.63
CA ARG A 29 -6.05 -6.46 11.43
C ARG A 29 -5.58 -7.83 11.86
N ILE A 30 -5.95 -8.19 13.09
CA ILE A 30 -5.63 -9.50 13.66
C ILE A 30 -6.71 -10.49 13.20
N TRP A 31 -6.29 -11.42 12.37
CA TRP A 31 -7.13 -12.50 11.87
C TRP A 31 -6.67 -13.83 12.47
N GLU A 32 -7.59 -14.60 13.06
CA GLU A 32 -7.31 -15.90 13.64
C GLU A 32 -8.27 -16.96 13.13
N GLY A 33 -7.82 -18.21 13.05
CA GLY A 33 -8.65 -19.34 12.63
C GLY A 33 -9.11 -19.29 11.17
N LYS A 34 -10.35 -19.64 10.90
CA LYS A 34 -10.93 -19.70 9.55
C LYS A 34 -10.92 -18.36 8.79
N PRO A 35 -11.25 -17.20 9.40
CA PRO A 35 -11.17 -15.90 8.71
C PRO A 35 -9.78 -15.57 8.19
N ARG A 36 -8.71 -15.95 8.91
CA ARG A 36 -7.32 -15.78 8.44
C ARG A 36 -7.06 -16.50 7.13
N ILE A 37 -7.58 -17.72 6.99
CA ILE A 37 -7.43 -18.50 5.75
C ILE A 37 -8.15 -17.80 4.60
N ALA A 38 -9.39 -17.31 4.83
CA ALA A 38 -10.15 -16.58 3.82
C ALA A 38 -9.42 -15.32 3.35
N VAL A 39 -8.87 -14.51 4.26
CA VAL A 39 -8.09 -13.31 3.91
C VAL A 39 -6.83 -13.68 3.13
N ASN A 40 -6.11 -14.71 3.55
CA ASN A 40 -4.90 -15.17 2.83
C ASN A 40 -5.24 -15.67 1.41
N VAL A 41 -6.38 -16.35 1.23
CA VAL A 41 -6.85 -16.77 -0.10
C VAL A 41 -7.17 -15.56 -0.97
N ILE A 42 -7.83 -14.54 -0.43
CA ILE A 42 -8.13 -13.29 -1.17
C ILE A 42 -6.83 -12.58 -1.58
N LEU A 43 -5.84 -12.50 -0.70
CA LEU A 43 -4.52 -11.92 -1.01
C LEU A 43 -3.78 -12.73 -2.08
N ALA A 44 -3.86 -14.07 -2.03
CA ALA A 44 -3.28 -14.94 -3.05
C ALA A 44 -3.96 -14.75 -4.41
N ILE A 45 -5.30 -14.64 -4.43
CA ILE A 45 -6.06 -14.34 -5.66
C ILE A 45 -5.61 -12.99 -6.25
N PHE A 46 -5.45 -11.97 -5.41
CA PHE A 46 -4.94 -10.67 -5.87
C PHE A 46 -3.53 -10.77 -6.47
N SER A 47 -2.62 -11.51 -5.83
CA SER A 47 -1.25 -11.72 -6.36
C SER A 47 -1.28 -12.44 -7.72
N LEU A 48 -2.10 -13.49 -7.85
CA LEU A 48 -2.29 -14.21 -9.10
C LEU A 48 -2.94 -13.32 -10.18
N PHE A 49 -3.93 -12.51 -9.81
CA PHE A 49 -4.53 -11.53 -10.70
C PHE A 49 -3.50 -10.54 -11.24
N CYS A 50 -2.63 -9.98 -10.38
CA CYS A 50 -1.58 -9.07 -10.80
C CYS A 50 -0.58 -9.73 -11.76
N LEU A 51 -0.15 -10.96 -11.48
CA LEU A 51 0.72 -11.72 -12.37
C LEU A 51 0.06 -11.98 -13.73
N TYR A 52 -1.20 -12.43 -13.71
CA TYR A 52 -1.95 -12.69 -14.94
C TYR A 52 -2.11 -11.44 -15.80
N VAL A 53 -2.52 -10.32 -15.18
CA VAL A 53 -2.74 -9.06 -15.90
C VAL A 53 -1.43 -8.48 -16.45
N THR A 54 -0.33 -8.66 -15.74
CA THR A 54 0.97 -8.14 -16.18
C THR A 54 1.60 -8.98 -17.28
N LEU A 55 1.46 -10.32 -17.23
CA LEU A 55 2.18 -11.22 -18.14
C LEU A 55 1.35 -11.60 -19.38
N PHE A 56 0.04 -11.69 -19.25
CA PHE A 56 -0.82 -12.28 -20.29
C PHE A 56 -1.91 -11.35 -20.83
N ALA A 57 -2.39 -10.39 -20.03
CA ALA A 57 -3.53 -9.58 -20.42
C ALA A 57 -3.12 -8.36 -21.26
N SER A 58 -3.68 -8.24 -22.46
CA SER A 58 -3.60 -7.05 -23.31
C SER A 58 -4.78 -6.10 -23.11
N TRP A 59 -5.07 -5.76 -21.84
CA TRP A 59 -6.19 -4.89 -21.50
C TRP A 59 -5.90 -3.43 -21.81
N LEU A 60 -6.99 -2.68 -22.03
CA LEU A 60 -6.91 -1.22 -22.08
C LEU A 60 -6.26 -0.70 -20.80
N GLU A 61 -5.37 0.28 -20.91
CA GLU A 61 -4.59 0.77 -19.78
C GLU A 61 -5.49 1.24 -18.63
N GLU A 62 -6.52 2.00 -18.94
CA GLU A 62 -7.48 2.53 -17.95
C GLU A 62 -8.21 1.40 -17.24
N LEU A 63 -8.68 0.40 -17.97
CA LEU A 63 -9.34 -0.77 -17.38
C LEU A 63 -8.42 -1.50 -16.40
N ARG A 64 -7.17 -1.68 -16.78
CA ARG A 64 -6.18 -2.33 -15.93
C ARG A 64 -5.91 -1.54 -14.66
N LEU A 65 -5.63 -0.23 -14.80
CA LEU A 65 -5.30 0.63 -13.66
C LEU A 65 -6.46 0.79 -12.70
N THR A 66 -7.67 1.01 -13.21
CA THR A 66 -8.86 1.13 -12.36
C THR A 66 -9.20 -0.15 -11.62
N THR A 67 -9.09 -1.31 -12.29
CA THR A 67 -9.30 -2.61 -11.64
C THR A 67 -8.22 -2.86 -10.58
N PHE A 68 -6.97 -2.49 -10.84
CA PHE A 68 -5.89 -2.62 -9.87
C PHE A 68 -6.15 -1.74 -8.64
N VAL A 69 -6.55 -0.48 -8.82
CA VAL A 69 -6.88 0.42 -7.71
C VAL A 69 -8.13 -0.06 -6.96
N ALA A 70 -9.14 -0.59 -7.64
CA ALA A 70 -10.31 -1.20 -7.01
C ALA A 70 -9.89 -2.33 -6.04
N TRP A 71 -8.98 -3.22 -6.47
CA TRP A 71 -8.40 -4.25 -5.60
C TRP A 71 -7.63 -3.65 -4.41
N ILE A 72 -6.84 -2.60 -4.63
CA ILE A 72 -6.10 -1.93 -3.55
C ILE A 72 -7.07 -1.33 -2.53
N VAL A 73 -8.12 -0.67 -2.96
CA VAL A 73 -9.14 -0.09 -2.08
C VAL A 73 -9.84 -1.18 -1.29
N PHE A 74 -10.28 -2.25 -1.94
CA PHE A 74 -10.90 -3.40 -1.30
C PHE A 74 -10.00 -4.01 -0.22
N LEU A 75 -8.75 -4.35 -0.58
CA LEU A 75 -7.78 -4.94 0.33
C LEU A 75 -7.33 -3.97 1.42
N GLY A 76 -7.23 -2.68 1.11
CA GLY A 76 -6.89 -1.65 2.06
C GLY A 76 -7.90 -1.58 3.22
N TYR A 77 -9.19 -1.62 2.93
CA TYR A 77 -10.23 -1.67 3.98
C TYR A 77 -10.29 -3.01 4.70
N LEU A 78 -9.96 -4.10 4.02
CA LEU A 78 -9.92 -5.44 4.62
C LEU A 78 -8.76 -5.59 5.61
N VAL A 79 -7.58 -5.10 5.23
CA VAL A 79 -6.32 -5.31 5.98
C VAL A 79 -6.09 -4.22 7.03
N PHE A 80 -6.33 -2.94 6.70
CA PHE A 80 -6.01 -1.82 7.59
C PHE A 80 -7.23 -1.37 8.41
N PRO A 81 -7.15 -1.41 9.75
CA PRO A 81 -8.22 -0.96 10.61
C PRO A 81 -8.32 0.58 10.66
N ALA A 82 -9.53 1.12 10.85
CA ALA A 82 -9.75 2.56 11.00
C ALA A 82 -9.09 3.14 12.25
N ARG A 83 -9.05 2.38 13.36
CA ARG A 83 -8.46 2.77 14.66
C ARG A 83 -7.45 1.73 15.12
N LYS A 84 -6.27 2.18 15.52
CA LYS A 84 -5.14 1.32 15.94
C LYS A 84 -5.31 0.75 17.35
N THR A 85 -5.99 1.47 18.25
CA THR A 85 -5.96 1.23 19.71
C THR A 85 -7.00 0.21 20.20
N HIS A 86 -8.05 -0.11 19.45
CA HIS A 86 -9.15 -1.01 19.86
C HIS A 86 -9.47 -2.02 18.75
N GLN A 87 -8.52 -2.90 18.47
CA GLN A 87 -8.74 -3.96 17.50
C GLN A 87 -9.37 -5.18 18.19
N ARG A 88 -10.58 -5.55 17.75
CA ARG A 88 -11.17 -6.83 18.09
C ARG A 88 -10.71 -7.87 17.06
N VAL A 89 -10.33 -9.04 17.54
CA VAL A 89 -9.97 -10.19 16.69
C VAL A 89 -11.16 -10.56 15.79
N ASN A 90 -10.93 -10.80 14.52
CA ASN A 90 -11.93 -11.25 13.54
C ASN A 90 -13.14 -10.33 13.37
N HIS A 91 -13.00 -9.03 13.57
CA HIS A 91 -14.13 -8.10 13.49
C HIS A 91 -13.89 -7.00 12.46
N ILE A 92 -14.81 -6.85 11.51
CA ILE A 92 -14.90 -5.71 10.60
C ILE A 92 -16.09 -4.86 11.02
N PRO A 93 -15.89 -3.58 11.39
CA PRO A 93 -17.01 -2.68 11.65
C PRO A 93 -17.87 -2.50 10.41
N TRP A 94 -19.18 -2.35 10.59
CA TRP A 94 -20.13 -2.21 9.49
C TRP A 94 -19.83 -1.02 8.56
N TYR A 95 -19.33 0.09 9.10
CA TYR A 95 -18.94 1.26 8.31
C TYR A 95 -17.72 0.98 7.41
N ASP A 96 -16.83 0.07 7.82
CA ASP A 96 -15.69 -0.34 6.98
C ASP A 96 -16.15 -1.20 5.81
N ILE A 97 -17.16 -2.04 6.02
CA ILE A 97 -17.78 -2.82 4.94
C ILE A 97 -18.47 -1.90 3.94
N LEU A 98 -19.19 -0.90 4.43
CA LEU A 98 -19.85 0.10 3.56
C LEU A 98 -18.81 0.88 2.73
N LEU A 99 -17.76 1.40 3.37
CA LEU A 99 -16.70 2.14 2.68
C LEU A 99 -15.94 1.25 1.69
N MET A 100 -15.69 -0.01 2.05
CA MET A 100 -15.06 -1.00 1.18
C MET A 100 -15.88 -1.22 -0.10
N VAL A 101 -17.18 -1.47 0.04
CA VAL A 101 -18.08 -1.72 -1.10
C VAL A 101 -18.19 -0.45 -1.96
N VAL A 102 -18.60 0.67 -1.36
CA VAL A 102 -18.83 1.92 -2.09
C VAL A 102 -17.55 2.45 -2.76
N GLY A 103 -16.41 2.36 -2.07
CA GLY A 103 -15.12 2.77 -2.63
C GLY A 103 -14.66 1.87 -3.78
N THR A 104 -14.81 0.56 -3.63
CA THR A 104 -14.47 -0.40 -4.69
C THR A 104 -15.38 -0.24 -5.90
N ASP A 105 -16.69 -0.09 -5.68
CA ASP A 105 -17.67 0.07 -6.76
C ASP A 105 -17.44 1.36 -7.57
N ALA A 106 -16.97 2.44 -6.95
CA ALA A 106 -16.62 3.66 -7.68
C ALA A 106 -15.52 3.42 -8.72
N PHE A 107 -14.48 2.65 -8.38
CA PHE A 107 -13.43 2.29 -9.33
C PHE A 107 -13.88 1.23 -10.32
N LEU A 108 -14.68 0.25 -9.92
CA LEU A 108 -15.26 -0.73 -10.84
C LEU A 108 -16.21 -0.09 -11.85
N TYR A 109 -17.01 0.89 -11.43
CA TYR A 109 -17.83 1.67 -12.36
C TYR A 109 -16.97 2.28 -13.48
N TYR A 110 -15.84 2.89 -13.12
CA TYR A 110 -14.91 3.42 -14.13
C TYR A 110 -14.32 2.29 -14.98
N ALA A 111 -13.92 1.17 -14.39
CA ALA A 111 -13.36 0.04 -15.12
C ALA A 111 -14.33 -0.48 -16.20
N PHE A 112 -15.59 -0.72 -15.84
CA PHE A 112 -16.59 -1.24 -16.78
C PHE A 112 -16.98 -0.21 -17.86
N ASN A 113 -16.97 1.07 -17.54
CA ASN A 113 -17.35 2.13 -18.45
C ASN A 113 -16.14 2.87 -19.08
N ALA A 114 -14.92 2.35 -18.94
CA ALA A 114 -13.68 3.02 -19.36
C ALA A 114 -13.73 3.50 -20.82
N LYS A 115 -14.21 2.65 -21.75
CA LYS A 115 -14.34 3.03 -23.16
C LYS A 115 -15.29 4.19 -23.38
N SER A 116 -16.45 4.16 -22.74
CA SER A 116 -17.46 5.20 -22.85
C SER A 116 -16.95 6.52 -22.26
N ILE A 117 -16.32 6.46 -21.08
CA ILE A 117 -15.78 7.63 -20.38
C ILE A 117 -14.67 8.29 -21.19
N ILE A 118 -13.79 7.53 -21.83
CA ILE A 118 -12.74 8.06 -22.71
C ILE A 118 -13.36 8.74 -23.93
N GLN A 119 -14.43 8.19 -24.51
CA GLN A 119 -15.11 8.75 -25.67
C GLN A 119 -15.91 10.04 -25.33
N GLN A 120 -16.41 10.17 -24.11
CA GLN A 120 -17.12 11.39 -23.65
C GLN A 120 -16.22 12.63 -23.60
N GLY A 121 -14.91 12.45 -23.50
CA GLY A 121 -13.94 13.55 -23.50
C GLY A 121 -14.12 14.51 -22.32
N SER A 122 -14.75 15.66 -22.56
CA SER A 122 -14.91 16.69 -21.53
C SER A 122 -16.33 16.80 -20.93
N HIS A 123 -17.28 16.06 -21.46
CA HIS A 123 -18.68 16.12 -21.02
C HIS A 123 -18.99 15.01 -20.03
N PHE A 124 -18.89 15.32 -18.74
CA PHE A 124 -19.26 14.39 -17.66
C PHE A 124 -20.62 14.80 -17.09
N GLU A 125 -21.43 13.80 -16.80
CA GLU A 125 -22.69 14.00 -16.10
C GLU A 125 -22.46 14.14 -14.59
N ASP A 126 -23.37 14.84 -13.90
CA ASP A 126 -23.22 15.15 -12.47
C ASP A 126 -23.06 13.90 -11.59
N TYR A 127 -23.74 12.78 -11.94
CA TYR A 127 -23.59 11.54 -11.18
C TYR A 127 -22.18 10.95 -11.31
N GLN A 128 -21.50 11.09 -12.45
CA GLN A 128 -20.12 10.64 -12.64
C GLN A 128 -19.16 11.42 -11.74
N ILE A 129 -19.39 12.72 -11.58
CA ILE A 129 -18.60 13.56 -10.68
C ILE A 129 -18.79 13.11 -9.23
N VAL A 130 -20.01 12.79 -8.81
CA VAL A 130 -20.28 12.25 -7.47
C VAL A 130 -19.56 10.92 -7.24
N ILE A 131 -19.59 10.02 -8.21
CA ILE A 131 -18.85 8.74 -8.14
C ILE A 131 -17.34 8.99 -8.01
N GLY A 132 -16.81 9.95 -8.80
CA GLY A 132 -15.39 10.34 -8.71
C GLY A 132 -15.00 10.88 -7.34
N ILE A 133 -15.84 11.74 -6.73
CA ILE A 133 -15.64 12.26 -5.38
C ILE A 133 -15.58 11.10 -4.36
N ILE A 134 -16.52 10.17 -4.44
CA ILE A 134 -16.59 9.00 -3.57
C ILE A 134 -15.31 8.17 -3.71
N GLY A 135 -14.86 7.90 -4.94
CA GLY A 135 -13.64 7.15 -5.21
C GLY A 135 -12.38 7.81 -4.63
N VAL A 136 -12.24 9.13 -4.82
CA VAL A 136 -11.11 9.91 -4.27
C VAL A 136 -11.13 9.90 -2.74
N LEU A 137 -12.29 10.09 -2.11
CA LEU A 137 -12.42 10.07 -0.66
C LEU A 137 -12.13 8.68 -0.09
N ALA A 138 -12.61 7.62 -0.75
CA ALA A 138 -12.32 6.24 -0.35
C ALA A 138 -10.81 5.94 -0.41
N LEU A 139 -10.13 6.37 -1.48
CA LEU A 139 -8.69 6.22 -1.62
C LEU A 139 -7.93 7.05 -0.57
N ALA A 140 -8.35 8.29 -0.31
CA ALA A 140 -7.78 9.13 0.73
C ALA A 140 -7.90 8.49 2.13
N GLU A 141 -9.03 7.86 2.42
CA GLU A 141 -9.21 7.14 3.68
C GLU A 141 -8.31 5.90 3.77
N VAL A 142 -8.14 5.12 2.70
CA VAL A 142 -7.17 4.00 2.66
C VAL A 142 -5.74 4.53 2.88
N CYS A 143 -5.36 5.64 2.24
CA CYS A 143 -4.07 6.29 2.44
C CYS A 143 -3.87 6.73 3.89
N ARG A 144 -4.89 7.31 4.52
CA ARG A 144 -4.86 7.68 5.95
C ARG A 144 -4.57 6.49 6.85
N ARG A 145 -5.15 5.32 6.53
CA ARG A 145 -5.02 4.11 7.33
C ARG A 145 -3.66 3.45 7.18
N SER A 146 -3.13 3.39 5.95
CA SER A 146 -1.86 2.73 5.64
C SER A 146 -0.65 3.60 5.96
N VAL A 147 -0.58 4.78 5.36
CA VAL A 147 0.59 5.67 5.43
C VAL A 147 0.47 6.68 6.57
N GLY A 148 -0.75 7.18 6.82
CA GLY A 148 -1.06 8.10 7.90
C GLY A 148 -1.38 9.52 7.43
N LEU A 149 -1.65 10.40 8.40
CA LEU A 149 -2.11 11.76 8.21
C LEU A 149 -1.12 12.72 7.50
N PRO A 150 0.22 12.66 7.69
CA PRO A 150 1.11 13.69 7.13
C PRO A 150 1.03 13.82 5.62
N ILE A 151 1.04 12.71 4.90
CA ILE A 151 0.95 12.71 3.43
C ILE A 151 -0.42 13.20 2.97
N LEU A 152 -1.48 12.83 3.67
CA LEU A 152 -2.83 13.26 3.36
C LEU A 152 -3.02 14.77 3.55
N ILE A 153 -2.40 15.36 4.58
CA ILE A 153 -2.42 16.80 4.82
C ILE A 153 -1.72 17.54 3.67
N VAL A 154 -0.54 17.07 3.25
CA VAL A 154 0.20 17.66 2.13
C VAL A 154 -0.63 17.58 0.85
N ALA A 155 -1.18 16.40 0.52
CA ALA A 155 -2.04 16.22 -0.64
C ALA A 155 -3.30 17.10 -0.56
N GLY A 156 -3.92 17.22 0.61
CA GLY A 156 -5.06 18.09 0.87
C GLY A 156 -4.77 19.57 0.66
N CYS A 157 -3.58 20.04 1.07
CA CYS A 157 -3.14 21.41 0.83
C CYS A 157 -2.98 21.71 -0.68
N PHE A 158 -2.39 20.79 -1.44
CA PHE A 158 -2.28 20.96 -2.90
C PHE A 158 -3.64 20.92 -3.58
N LEU A 159 -4.54 20.05 -3.14
CA LEU A 159 -5.92 20.00 -3.66
C LEU A 159 -6.69 21.29 -3.35
N ALA A 160 -6.58 21.81 -2.13
CA ALA A 160 -7.16 23.09 -1.75
C ALA A 160 -6.59 24.24 -2.56
N TYR A 161 -5.27 24.25 -2.78
CA TYR A 161 -4.63 25.24 -3.67
C TYR A 161 -5.18 25.16 -5.10
N ALA A 162 -5.29 23.96 -5.67
CA ALA A 162 -5.86 23.77 -7.00
C ALA A 162 -7.29 24.27 -7.11
N LEU A 163 -8.11 24.07 -6.09
CA LEU A 163 -9.50 24.54 -6.04
C LEU A 163 -9.61 26.08 -5.88
N THR A 164 -8.65 26.72 -5.23
CA THR A 164 -8.71 28.17 -4.94
C THR A 164 -8.07 29.01 -6.04
N VAL A 165 -6.89 28.63 -6.52
CA VAL A 165 -6.03 29.46 -7.39
C VAL A 165 -6.03 28.99 -8.84
N GLY A 166 -6.13 27.68 -9.09
CA GLY A 166 -5.90 27.09 -10.41
C GLY A 166 -7.04 27.21 -11.43
N LEU A 167 -8.22 27.68 -11.04
CA LEU A 167 -9.41 27.57 -11.89
C LEU A 167 -10.12 28.91 -12.05
N SER A 168 -10.23 29.35 -13.28
CA SER A 168 -10.97 30.58 -13.68
C SER A 168 -12.48 30.45 -13.55
N ASN A 169 -13.02 29.32 -13.18
CA ASN A 169 -14.45 29.08 -13.04
C ASN A 169 -15.01 29.76 -11.78
N PRO A 170 -16.04 30.61 -11.89
CA PRO A 170 -16.60 31.34 -10.74
C PRO A 170 -17.41 30.43 -9.81
N SER A 171 -17.91 29.27 -10.28
CA SER A 171 -18.74 28.35 -9.52
C SER A 171 -17.89 27.29 -8.82
N LEU A 172 -18.15 27.06 -7.53
CA LEU A 172 -17.53 25.98 -6.77
C LEU A 172 -17.78 24.59 -7.39
N TRP A 173 -18.99 24.35 -7.92
CA TRP A 173 -19.32 23.12 -8.62
C TRP A 173 -18.50 22.93 -9.90
N GLY A 174 -18.31 24.01 -10.69
CA GLY A 174 -17.47 23.95 -11.87
C GLY A 174 -15.99 23.66 -11.56
N LYS A 175 -15.47 24.24 -10.47
CA LYS A 175 -14.11 23.95 -10.00
C LYS A 175 -13.97 22.50 -9.55
N LEU A 176 -14.93 21.99 -8.78
CA LEU A 176 -14.95 20.62 -8.29
C LEU A 176 -15.05 19.62 -9.46
N ASN A 177 -15.95 19.89 -10.42
CA ASN A 177 -16.12 19.08 -11.62
C ASN A 177 -14.80 18.96 -12.40
N TYR A 178 -14.14 20.08 -12.67
CA TYR A 178 -12.84 20.08 -13.35
C TYR A 178 -11.77 19.28 -12.56
N THR A 179 -11.67 19.54 -11.26
CA THR A 179 -10.65 18.88 -10.41
C THR A 179 -10.88 17.39 -10.31
N ILE A 180 -12.11 16.92 -10.10
CA ILE A 180 -12.43 15.51 -10.01
C ILE A 180 -12.23 14.79 -11.34
N ARG A 181 -12.60 15.45 -12.44
CA ARG A 181 -12.37 14.92 -13.78
C ARG A 181 -10.88 14.67 -14.02
N TYR A 182 -10.03 15.61 -13.64
CA TYR A 182 -8.59 15.49 -13.80
C TYR A 182 -8.00 14.46 -12.83
N LEU A 183 -8.47 14.46 -11.58
CA LEU A 183 -7.92 13.61 -10.51
C LEU A 183 -8.37 12.15 -10.63
N PHE A 184 -9.66 11.90 -10.91
CA PHE A 184 -10.22 10.54 -10.90
C PHE A 184 -10.26 9.91 -12.30
N TYR A 185 -10.71 10.64 -13.31
CA TYR A 185 -10.86 10.13 -14.67
C TYR A 185 -9.65 10.40 -15.57
N GLY A 186 -8.76 11.30 -15.18
CA GLY A 186 -7.57 11.68 -15.95
C GLY A 186 -6.38 10.73 -15.72
N LYS A 187 -5.51 10.64 -16.73
CA LYS A 187 -4.24 9.88 -16.66
C LYS A 187 -3.16 10.57 -15.84
N GLU A 188 -3.35 11.82 -15.47
CA GLU A 188 -2.39 12.62 -14.69
C GLU A 188 -2.75 12.72 -13.21
N GLY A 189 -3.92 12.19 -12.83
CA GLY A 189 -4.39 12.13 -11.46
C GLY A 189 -4.03 10.85 -10.74
N VAL A 190 -5.03 10.20 -10.16
CA VAL A 190 -4.87 8.92 -9.43
C VAL A 190 -4.30 7.83 -10.33
N LEU A 191 -4.76 7.73 -11.58
CA LEU A 191 -4.34 6.70 -12.55
C LEU A 191 -3.07 7.08 -13.34
N SER A 192 -2.17 7.82 -12.74
CA SER A 192 -0.95 8.30 -13.38
C SER A 192 0.19 7.26 -13.37
N THR A 193 1.35 7.68 -13.86
CA THR A 193 2.56 6.85 -14.00
C THR A 193 2.91 6.04 -12.73
N PRO A 194 2.84 6.57 -11.49
CA PRO A 194 3.13 5.79 -10.30
C PRO A 194 2.27 4.53 -10.16
N ILE A 195 0.95 4.64 -10.40
CA ILE A 195 0.06 3.47 -10.34
C ILE A 195 0.35 2.50 -11.50
N ASN A 196 0.68 3.02 -12.68
CA ASN A 196 1.06 2.19 -13.82
C ASN A 196 2.34 1.36 -13.52
N VAL A 197 3.37 2.00 -12.99
CA VAL A 197 4.60 1.32 -12.58
C VAL A 197 4.33 0.33 -11.45
N CYS A 198 3.53 0.72 -10.47
CA CYS A 198 3.15 -0.15 -9.36
C CYS A 198 2.44 -1.41 -9.86
N SER A 199 1.46 -1.27 -10.75
CA SER A 199 0.67 -2.40 -11.28
C SER A 199 1.45 -3.35 -12.18
N LYS A 200 2.50 -2.89 -12.87
CA LYS A 200 3.30 -3.70 -13.80
C LYS A 200 4.57 -4.27 -13.18
N PHE A 201 5.31 -3.43 -12.46
CA PHE A 201 6.67 -3.77 -12.04
C PHE A 201 6.75 -4.05 -10.54
N ILE A 202 6.30 -3.11 -9.70
CA ILE A 202 6.50 -3.20 -8.25
C ILE A 202 5.82 -4.44 -7.67
N VAL A 203 4.57 -4.71 -8.05
CA VAL A 203 3.83 -5.89 -7.55
C VAL A 203 4.51 -7.18 -7.95
N VAL A 204 4.99 -7.28 -9.20
CA VAL A 204 5.69 -8.49 -9.68
C VAL A 204 7.01 -8.67 -8.94
N PHE A 205 7.76 -7.58 -8.70
CA PHE A 205 8.99 -7.64 -7.90
C PHE A 205 8.74 -8.06 -6.46
N ILE A 206 7.67 -7.54 -5.81
CA ILE A 206 7.32 -7.94 -4.45
C ILE A 206 6.96 -9.42 -4.38
N VAL A 207 6.14 -9.92 -5.32
CA VAL A 207 5.78 -11.34 -5.39
C VAL A 207 7.02 -12.21 -5.62
N PHE A 208 7.89 -11.81 -6.54
CA PHE A 208 9.13 -12.52 -6.82
C PHE A 208 10.08 -12.50 -5.61
N GLY A 209 10.23 -11.33 -4.95
CA GLY A 209 11.02 -11.20 -3.73
C GLY A 209 10.52 -12.10 -2.61
N ALA A 210 9.21 -12.12 -2.36
CA ALA A 210 8.61 -13.00 -1.36
C ALA A 210 8.80 -14.50 -1.69
N PHE A 211 8.82 -14.86 -2.97
CA PHE A 211 9.15 -16.21 -3.41
C PHE A 211 10.61 -16.54 -3.15
N LEU A 212 11.53 -15.65 -3.50
CA LEU A 212 12.96 -15.81 -3.26
C LEU A 212 13.29 -15.95 -1.76
N GLU A 213 12.64 -15.14 -0.92
CA GLU A 213 12.81 -15.21 0.53
C GLU A 213 12.49 -16.61 1.08
N ARG A 214 11.49 -17.29 0.52
CA ARG A 214 11.12 -18.66 0.88
C ARG A 214 12.10 -19.73 0.37
N THR A 215 12.96 -19.43 -0.60
CA THR A 215 13.98 -20.35 -1.13
C THR A 215 15.27 -20.38 -0.31
N GLY A 216 15.38 -19.60 0.76
CA GLY A 216 16.58 -19.53 1.60
C GLY A 216 17.69 -18.63 1.04
N ILE A 217 17.36 -17.71 0.14
CA ILE A 217 18.33 -16.79 -0.46
C ILE A 217 19.00 -15.88 0.58
N ALA A 218 18.32 -15.62 1.71
CA ALA A 218 18.86 -14.83 2.81
C ALA A 218 20.12 -15.50 3.38
N ASP A 219 20.06 -16.80 3.69
CA ASP A 219 21.20 -17.57 4.20
C ASP A 219 22.36 -17.59 3.19
N TYR A 220 22.03 -17.72 1.91
CA TYR A 220 23.03 -17.64 0.84
C TYR A 220 23.75 -16.30 0.81
N PHE A 221 23.03 -15.18 0.89
CA PHE A 221 23.61 -13.84 0.89
C PHE A 221 24.47 -13.59 2.14
N ILE A 222 24.07 -14.10 3.32
CA ILE A 222 24.88 -14.02 4.53
C ILE A 222 26.19 -14.82 4.36
N GLN A 223 26.13 -16.02 3.75
CA GLN A 223 27.32 -16.83 3.49
C GLN A 223 28.26 -16.13 2.49
N VAL A 224 27.72 -15.55 1.41
CA VAL A 224 28.51 -14.79 0.43
C VAL A 224 29.14 -13.57 1.09
N ALA A 225 28.40 -12.81 1.88
CA ALA A 225 28.93 -11.64 2.60
C ALA A 225 30.04 -12.06 3.57
N ASN A 226 29.87 -13.19 4.28
CA ASN A 226 30.87 -13.73 5.18
C ASN A 226 32.15 -14.16 4.44
N GLY A 227 32.02 -14.76 3.26
CA GLY A 227 33.15 -15.13 2.40
C GLY A 227 33.92 -13.90 1.91
N LEU A 228 33.24 -12.81 1.61
CA LEU A 228 33.84 -11.59 1.08
C LEU A 228 34.53 -10.73 2.16
N VAL A 229 33.87 -10.50 3.29
CA VAL A 229 34.31 -9.54 4.29
C VAL A 229 34.53 -10.11 5.70
N GLY A 230 34.20 -11.36 5.94
CA GLY A 230 34.30 -11.98 7.28
C GLY A 230 35.73 -12.09 7.82
N ARG A 231 36.74 -12.10 6.94
CA ARG A 231 38.17 -12.19 7.31
C ARG A 231 38.77 -10.88 7.82
N PHE A 232 38.11 -9.75 7.60
CA PHE A 232 38.63 -8.45 7.99
C PHE A 232 38.30 -8.15 9.48
N SER A 233 39.10 -7.30 10.11
CA SER A 233 38.82 -6.82 11.47
C SER A 233 37.42 -6.18 11.52
N GLY A 234 36.60 -6.55 12.52
CA GLY A 234 35.20 -6.18 12.59
C GLY A 234 34.30 -6.96 11.61
N GLY A 235 34.74 -8.17 11.21
CA GLY A 235 34.05 -9.05 10.26
C GLY A 235 32.54 -9.15 10.44
N PRO A 236 32.01 -9.49 11.62
CA PRO A 236 30.56 -9.63 11.82
C PRO A 236 29.77 -8.37 11.45
N ALA A 237 30.24 -7.17 11.85
CA ALA A 237 29.56 -5.92 11.52
C ALA A 237 29.58 -5.63 10.00
N LYS A 238 30.71 -5.94 9.34
CA LYS A 238 30.84 -5.76 7.88
C LYS A 238 29.97 -6.76 7.13
N VAL A 239 29.90 -8.00 7.61
CA VAL A 239 29.03 -9.04 7.05
C VAL A 239 27.56 -8.60 7.13
N ALA A 240 27.10 -8.08 8.26
CA ALA A 240 25.74 -7.57 8.41
C ALA A 240 25.41 -6.46 7.42
N VAL A 241 26.31 -5.49 7.20
CA VAL A 241 26.13 -4.40 6.24
C VAL A 241 26.04 -4.93 4.81
N VAL A 242 26.97 -5.81 4.40
CA VAL A 242 26.99 -6.36 3.05
C VAL A 242 25.78 -7.28 2.80
N ALA A 243 25.46 -8.13 3.78
CA ALA A 243 24.28 -9.00 3.70
C ALA A 243 22.99 -8.18 3.62
N SER A 244 22.87 -7.11 4.43
CA SER A 244 21.72 -6.20 4.37
C SER A 244 21.61 -5.50 3.01
N ALA A 245 22.72 -5.10 2.39
CA ALA A 245 22.68 -4.52 1.05
C ALA A 245 22.22 -5.54 -0.01
N LEU A 246 22.70 -6.78 0.05
CA LEU A 246 22.28 -7.84 -0.86
C LEU A 246 20.79 -8.24 -0.64
N LEU A 247 20.36 -8.36 0.62
CA LEU A 247 18.97 -8.65 0.94
C LEU A 247 18.04 -7.51 0.52
N GLY A 248 18.49 -6.26 0.62
CA GLY A 248 17.72 -5.08 0.18
C GLY A 248 17.37 -5.06 -1.30
N VAL A 249 18.14 -5.77 -2.13
CA VAL A 249 17.84 -5.94 -3.56
C VAL A 249 16.61 -6.84 -3.78
N VAL A 250 16.37 -7.78 -2.87
CA VAL A 250 15.34 -8.81 -3.00
C VAL A 250 14.15 -8.55 -2.06
N SER A 251 14.42 -8.04 -0.85
CA SER A 251 13.41 -7.77 0.16
C SER A 251 12.69 -6.44 -0.12
N GLY A 252 11.35 -6.49 -0.15
CA GLY A 252 10.51 -5.28 -0.24
C GLY A 252 10.29 -4.57 1.10
N SER A 253 10.75 -5.15 2.22
CA SER A 253 10.55 -4.63 3.58
C SER A 253 11.87 -4.27 4.24
N SER A 254 12.02 -3.01 4.65
CA SER A 254 13.19 -2.53 5.39
C SER A 254 13.31 -3.19 6.78
N VAL A 255 12.18 -3.50 7.40
CA VAL A 255 12.12 -4.14 8.71
C VAL A 255 12.54 -5.61 8.61
N ALA A 256 11.99 -6.37 7.65
CA ALA A 256 12.38 -7.76 7.40
C ALA A 256 13.88 -7.86 7.07
N ASN A 257 14.41 -6.92 6.28
CA ASN A 257 15.83 -6.86 5.94
C ASN A 257 16.70 -6.63 7.19
N THR A 258 16.32 -5.69 8.07
CA THR A 258 17.06 -5.41 9.30
C THR A 258 17.05 -6.60 10.26
N VAL A 259 15.91 -7.29 10.40
CA VAL A 259 15.80 -8.47 11.27
C VAL A 259 16.54 -9.68 10.68
N GLY A 260 16.53 -9.84 9.35
CA GLY A 260 17.17 -10.97 8.68
C GLY A 260 18.71 -10.85 8.56
N SER A 261 19.26 -9.64 8.58
CA SER A 261 20.70 -9.38 8.42
C SER A 261 21.42 -9.02 9.72
N GLY A 262 20.71 -8.67 10.77
CA GLY A 262 21.25 -8.29 12.10
C GLY A 262 21.13 -9.39 13.08
#